data_32d4afd7cb592e6f2c395ca3583885a7
#
_entry.id   32d4afd7cb592e6f2c395ca3583885a7
#
_cell.length_a   1.000
_cell.length_b   1.000
_cell.length_c   1.000
_cell.angle_alpha   90.00
_cell.angle_beta   90.00
_cell.angle_gamma   90.00
#
_symmetry.space_group_name_H-M   'P 1'
#
loop_
_entity.id
_entity.type
_entity.pdbx_description
1 polymer ?
#
loop_
_entity_poly.entity_id
_entity_poly.type
_entity_poly.pdbx_seq_one_letter_code
_entity_poly.pdbx_strand_id
1 'polypeptide(L)'
;RIGGYFFVDHCTGAVIGETAVIGNRVKMYQGVGLVARSLAAGQALRGQKRHPTIEDRVTIYANATIVGGDTVIGAGSTIGANVFLMQSVPPDSLVLMDDLRVKVTTKQERSVAPIDWQI
;
A
#
# COMPACT_ATOMS: atom_id res chain seq x y z
N ARG A 1 -1.65 12.16 7.38
CA ARG A 1 -2.01 12.18 8.79
C ARG A 1 -1.75 10.81 9.42
N ILE A 2 -1.14 10.81 10.57
CA ILE A 2 -0.83 9.59 11.32
C ILE A 2 -1.46 9.72 12.70
N GLY A 3 -2.23 8.72 13.10
CA GLY A 3 -2.87 8.66 14.40
C GLY A 3 -1.91 8.31 15.53
N GLY A 4 -2.45 8.10 16.74
CA GLY A 4 -1.67 7.80 17.93
C GLY A 4 -1.14 6.38 17.97
N TYR A 5 -0.05 6.19 18.73
CA TYR A 5 0.56 4.88 18.95
C TYR A 5 0.99 4.18 17.66
N PHE A 6 1.49 4.96 16.72
CA PHE A 6 2.03 4.45 15.47
C PHE A 6 3.37 3.75 15.73
N PHE A 7 3.49 2.53 15.25
CA PHE A 7 4.70 1.72 15.44
C PHE A 7 5.31 1.38 14.09
N VAL A 8 6.58 1.71 13.92
CA VAL A 8 7.35 1.30 12.74
C VAL A 8 8.58 0.56 13.20
N ASP A 9 8.68 -0.71 12.84
CA ASP A 9 9.85 -1.52 13.17
C ASP A 9 10.76 -1.58 11.95
N HIS A 10 12.05 -1.35 12.17
CA HIS A 10 13.07 -1.39 11.10
C HIS A 10 12.65 -0.52 9.92
N CYS A 11 12.36 0.74 10.13
CA CYS A 11 11.69 1.60 9.17
C CYS A 11 12.46 1.89 7.87
N THR A 12 13.56 1.20 7.61
CA THR A 12 14.34 1.35 6.39
C THR A 12 13.46 1.12 5.15
N GLY A 13 13.47 2.08 4.24
CA GLY A 13 12.73 1.96 2.99
C GLY A 13 11.22 2.08 3.11
N ALA A 14 10.69 2.35 4.30
CA ALA A 14 9.25 2.59 4.45
C ALA A 14 8.89 3.95 3.85
N VAL A 15 7.83 3.98 3.07
CA VAL A 15 7.38 5.20 2.41
C VAL A 15 5.90 5.41 2.69
N ILE A 16 5.59 6.59 3.23
CA ILE A 16 4.21 7.00 3.49
C ILE A 16 3.92 8.20 2.60
N GLY A 17 3.06 8.02 1.63
CA GLY A 17 2.71 9.07 0.70
C GLY A 17 2.01 10.25 1.38
N GLU A 18 2.11 11.40 0.76
CA GLU A 18 1.70 12.68 1.33
C GLU A 18 0.25 12.71 1.81
N THR A 19 -0.66 12.09 1.08
CA THR A 19 -2.09 12.12 1.41
C THR A 19 -2.58 10.87 2.12
N ALA A 20 -1.68 9.97 2.53
CA ALA A 20 -2.05 8.79 3.29
C ALA A 20 -2.67 9.19 4.63
N VAL A 21 -3.68 8.43 5.03
CA VAL A 21 -4.30 8.58 6.35
C VAL A 21 -4.07 7.29 7.11
N ILE A 22 -3.48 7.40 8.28
CA ILE A 22 -3.16 6.25 9.12
C ILE A 22 -3.88 6.44 10.45
N GLY A 23 -4.67 5.46 10.84
CA GLY A 23 -5.41 5.47 12.08
C GLY A 23 -4.52 5.24 13.30
N ASN A 24 -5.16 4.88 14.41
CA ASN A 24 -4.45 4.65 15.67
C ASN A 24 -3.95 3.21 15.76
N ARG A 25 -2.84 3.03 16.45
CA ARG A 25 -2.27 1.71 16.77
C ARG A 25 -1.95 0.88 15.52
N VAL A 26 -1.52 1.52 14.48
CA VAL A 26 -1.07 0.86 13.25
C VAL A 26 0.38 0.45 13.40
N LYS A 27 0.71 -0.75 12.94
CA LYS A 27 2.08 -1.27 12.93
C LYS A 27 2.54 -1.46 11.49
N MET A 28 3.71 -0.95 11.19
CA MET A 28 4.35 -1.13 9.89
C MET A 28 5.77 -1.66 10.06
N TYR A 29 6.22 -2.38 9.07
CA TYR A 29 7.57 -2.92 9.03
C TYR A 29 8.35 -2.32 7.87
N GLN A 30 9.62 -2.70 7.72
CA GLN A 30 10.52 -2.14 6.72
C GLN A 30 10.00 -2.35 5.30
N GLY A 31 10.27 -1.39 4.44
CA GLY A 31 9.97 -1.50 3.02
C GLY A 31 8.50 -1.36 2.65
N VAL A 32 7.62 -1.08 3.62
CA VAL A 32 6.20 -0.87 3.32
C VAL A 32 6.02 0.42 2.54
N GLY A 33 5.24 0.37 1.46
CA GLY A 33 4.91 1.53 0.66
C GLY A 33 3.41 1.83 0.67
N LEU A 34 3.05 3.05 1.02
CA LEU A 34 1.70 3.57 0.87
C LEU A 34 1.77 4.60 -0.26
N VAL A 35 1.39 4.18 -1.47
CA VAL A 35 1.75 4.92 -2.68
C VAL A 35 0.53 5.29 -3.51
N ALA A 36 0.71 6.27 -4.37
CA ALA A 36 -0.30 6.66 -5.34
C ALA A 36 -0.14 5.85 -6.62
N ARG A 37 -1.23 5.73 -7.35
CA ARG A 37 -1.23 5.06 -8.64
C ARG A 37 -1.08 6.07 -9.75
N SER A 38 -0.20 5.75 -10.73
CA SER A 38 -0.15 6.32 -12.06
C SER A 38 0.18 7.80 -12.23
N LEU A 39 1.16 8.05 -13.08
CA LEU A 39 1.53 9.39 -13.51
C LEU A 39 0.46 10.06 -14.37
N ALA A 40 -0.27 9.31 -15.19
CA ALA A 40 -1.26 9.90 -16.09
C ALA A 40 -2.35 10.64 -15.31
N ALA A 41 -2.76 10.10 -14.18
CA ALA A 41 -3.72 10.72 -13.28
C ALA A 41 -3.04 11.55 -12.18
N GLY A 42 -1.75 11.36 -11.95
CA GLY A 42 -1.04 11.93 -10.82
C GLY A 42 -1.02 13.45 -10.82
N GLN A 43 -0.81 14.06 -11.96
CA GLN A 43 -0.83 15.53 -12.07
C GLN A 43 -2.22 16.10 -11.77
N ALA A 44 -3.25 15.45 -12.32
CA ALA A 44 -4.63 15.88 -12.10
C ALA A 44 -5.07 15.65 -10.64
N LEU A 45 -4.45 14.70 -9.95
CA LEU A 45 -4.77 14.38 -8.56
C LEU A 45 -3.90 15.14 -7.56
N ARG A 46 -3.02 16.01 -8.03
CA ARG A 46 -2.15 16.78 -7.16
C ARG A 46 -3.00 17.63 -6.20
N GLY A 47 -2.71 17.53 -4.90
CA GLY A 47 -3.51 18.19 -3.88
C GLY A 47 -4.77 17.44 -3.47
N GLN A 48 -5.10 16.34 -4.12
CA GLN A 48 -6.23 15.49 -3.78
C GLN A 48 -5.76 14.23 -3.08
N LYS A 49 -6.70 13.52 -2.45
CA LYS A 49 -6.42 12.23 -1.82
C LYS A 49 -6.02 11.22 -2.88
N ARG A 50 -4.76 10.79 -2.87
CA ARG A 50 -4.23 9.84 -3.84
C ARG A 50 -3.46 8.68 -3.22
N HIS A 51 -3.29 8.69 -1.91
CA HIS A 51 -2.63 7.64 -1.15
C HIS A 51 -3.64 6.91 -0.28
N PRO A 52 -3.39 5.65 0.10
CA PRO A 52 -4.39 4.85 0.81
C PRO A 52 -4.71 5.34 2.21
N THR A 53 -5.83 4.86 2.72
CA THR A 53 -6.27 5.05 4.11
C THR A 53 -6.11 3.72 4.85
N ILE A 54 -5.40 3.78 5.96
CA ILE A 54 -5.18 2.63 6.84
C ILE A 54 -5.95 2.91 8.12
N GLU A 55 -6.92 2.08 8.42
CA GLU A 55 -7.75 2.25 9.61
C GLU A 55 -7.03 1.74 10.87
N ASP A 56 -7.72 1.80 12.02
CA ASP A 56 -7.08 1.52 13.31
C ASP A 56 -6.64 0.06 13.43
N ARG A 57 -5.58 -0.17 14.17
CA ARG A 57 -5.08 -1.49 14.54
C ARG A 57 -4.72 -2.39 13.35
N VAL A 58 -4.34 -1.80 12.26
CA VAL A 58 -3.86 -2.55 11.09
C VAL A 58 -2.37 -2.86 11.26
N THR A 59 -1.98 -4.05 10.87
CA THR A 59 -0.57 -4.45 10.82
C THR A 59 -0.17 -4.71 9.38
N ILE A 60 0.91 -4.09 8.94
CA ILE A 60 1.41 -4.23 7.56
C ILE A 60 2.84 -4.73 7.64
N TYR A 61 3.07 -5.97 7.16
CA TYR A 61 4.37 -6.60 7.23
C TYR A 61 5.30 -6.15 6.11
N ALA A 62 6.55 -6.57 6.21
CA ALA A 62 7.66 -6.06 5.40
C ALA A 62 7.40 -6.11 3.89
N ASN A 63 7.78 -5.04 3.23
CA ASN A 63 7.77 -4.93 1.77
C ASN A 63 6.39 -5.00 1.12
N ALA A 64 5.32 -4.91 1.90
CA ALA A 64 3.97 -4.79 1.33
C ALA A 64 3.80 -3.42 0.68
N THR A 65 3.08 -3.37 -0.43
CA THR A 65 2.77 -2.13 -1.14
C THR A 65 1.27 -1.99 -1.26
N ILE A 66 0.74 -0.88 -0.78
CA ILE A 66 -0.69 -0.56 -0.85
C ILE A 66 -0.86 0.69 -1.68
N VAL A 67 -1.74 0.64 -2.65
CA VAL A 67 -1.82 1.61 -3.74
C VAL A 67 -3.19 2.24 -3.83
N GLY A 68 -3.19 3.55 -4.06
CA GLY A 68 -4.39 4.27 -4.48
C GLY A 68 -5.06 5.07 -3.39
N GLY A 69 -5.77 6.10 -3.81
CA GLY A 69 -6.39 7.09 -2.92
C GLY A 69 -7.68 6.64 -2.26
N ASP A 70 -8.48 5.89 -2.96
CA ASP A 70 -9.75 5.34 -2.45
C ASP A 70 -9.59 3.94 -1.85
N THR A 71 -8.38 3.42 -1.81
CA THR A 71 -8.10 2.16 -1.11
C THR A 71 -8.17 2.38 0.39
N VAL A 72 -8.98 1.57 1.07
CA VAL A 72 -9.14 1.61 2.52
C VAL A 72 -8.85 0.22 3.07
N ILE A 73 -7.90 0.14 3.98
CA ILE A 73 -7.61 -1.09 4.70
C ILE A 73 -8.38 -1.05 6.00
N GLY A 74 -9.38 -1.93 6.12
CA GLY A 74 -10.29 -1.94 7.26
C GLY A 74 -9.60 -2.24 8.58
N ALA A 75 -10.14 -1.67 9.65
CA ALA A 75 -9.57 -1.78 11.00
C ALA A 75 -9.32 -3.23 11.42
N GLY A 76 -8.24 -3.46 12.12
CA GLY A 76 -7.90 -4.78 12.65
C GLY A 76 -7.33 -5.75 11.62
N SER A 77 -7.14 -5.31 10.38
CA SER A 77 -6.63 -6.17 9.32
C SER A 77 -5.13 -6.38 9.42
N THR A 78 -4.67 -7.48 8.84
CA THR A 78 -3.26 -7.79 8.71
C THR A 78 -2.91 -7.99 7.25
N ILE A 79 -1.90 -7.27 6.79
CA ILE A 79 -1.39 -7.39 5.42
C ILE A 79 -0.04 -8.09 5.51
N GLY A 80 0.06 -9.26 4.89
CA GLY A 80 1.27 -10.07 4.92
C GLY A 80 2.42 -9.47 4.15
N ALA A 81 3.60 -10.01 4.38
CA ALA A 81 4.81 -9.54 3.73
C ALA A 81 4.73 -9.69 2.21
N ASN A 82 5.28 -8.74 1.51
CA ASN A 82 5.39 -8.71 0.04
C ASN A 82 4.06 -8.67 -0.70
N VAL A 83 2.96 -8.42 -0.02
CA VAL A 83 1.65 -8.29 -0.67
C VAL A 83 1.60 -7.00 -1.47
N PHE A 84 1.12 -7.10 -2.68
CA PHE A 84 0.86 -5.94 -3.55
C PHE A 84 -0.66 -5.78 -3.66
N LEU A 85 -1.19 -4.72 -3.05
CA LEU A 85 -2.63 -4.57 -2.87
C LEU A 85 -3.10 -3.25 -3.49
N MET A 86 -4.07 -3.35 -4.39
CA MET A 86 -4.63 -2.21 -5.11
C MET A 86 -6.12 -2.01 -4.81
N GLN A 87 -6.65 -2.73 -3.86
CA GLN A 87 -8.08 -2.68 -3.55
C GLN A 87 -8.32 -2.62 -2.06
N SER A 88 -9.47 -2.10 -1.68
CA SER A 88 -9.88 -2.04 -0.27
C SER A 88 -10.16 -3.43 0.28
N VAL A 89 -9.94 -3.59 1.58
CA VAL A 89 -10.30 -4.81 2.29
C VAL A 89 -11.19 -4.46 3.49
N PRO A 90 -12.16 -5.31 3.81
CA PRO A 90 -13.03 -5.05 4.96
C PRO A 90 -12.28 -5.21 6.27
N PRO A 91 -12.85 -4.71 7.38
CA PRO A 91 -12.24 -4.88 8.70
C PRO A 91 -11.94 -6.34 9.03
N ASP A 92 -10.91 -6.54 9.83
CA ASP A 92 -10.49 -7.85 10.32
C ASP A 92 -10.13 -8.84 9.23
N SER A 93 -9.62 -8.34 8.11
CA SER A 93 -9.13 -9.17 7.01
C SER A 93 -7.71 -9.64 7.24
N LEU A 94 -7.42 -10.84 6.74
CA LEU A 94 -6.06 -11.34 6.65
C LEU A 94 -5.70 -11.49 5.18
N VAL A 95 -4.77 -10.68 4.71
CA VAL A 95 -4.36 -10.66 3.30
C VAL A 95 -2.98 -11.25 3.19
N LEU A 96 -2.88 -12.37 2.51
CA LEU A 96 -1.62 -13.10 2.32
C LEU A 96 -1.42 -13.38 0.85
N MET A 97 -0.18 -13.64 0.48
CA MET A 97 0.12 -14.18 -0.84
C MET A 97 -0.18 -15.67 -0.85
N ASP A 98 -1.10 -16.07 -1.70
CA ASP A 98 -1.48 -17.48 -1.82
C ASP A 98 -0.49 -18.28 -2.66
N ASP A 99 0.16 -17.63 -3.62
CA ASP A 99 1.05 -18.29 -4.57
C ASP A 99 2.24 -17.38 -4.87
N LEU A 100 3.43 -17.95 -4.75
CA LEU A 100 4.69 -17.26 -5.04
C LEU A 100 5.11 -17.42 -6.51
N ARG A 101 4.17 -17.71 -7.39
CA ARG A 101 4.45 -17.96 -8.80
C ARG A 101 5.07 -16.74 -9.48
N VAL A 102 6.19 -16.99 -10.14
CA VAL A 102 6.84 -15.98 -10.96
C VAL A 102 6.49 -16.24 -12.41
N LYS A 103 5.96 -15.24 -13.09
CA LYS A 103 5.67 -15.32 -14.51
C LYS A 103 6.80 -14.68 -15.30
N VAL A 104 7.41 -15.44 -16.18
CA VAL A 104 8.48 -14.95 -17.05
C VAL A 104 7.95 -14.86 -18.48
N THR A 105 7.98 -13.65 -19.03
CA THR A 105 7.62 -13.41 -20.43
C THR A 105 8.67 -12.50 -21.05
N THR A 106 8.75 -12.49 -22.39
CA THR A 106 9.59 -11.52 -23.05
C THR A 106 8.88 -10.16 -23.06
N LYS A 107 9.64 -9.09 -23.12
CA LYS A 107 9.06 -7.74 -23.22
C LYS A 107 8.24 -7.57 -24.49
N GLN A 108 8.59 -8.28 -25.55
CA GLN A 108 7.90 -8.23 -26.83
C GLN A 108 6.50 -8.84 -26.77
N GLU A 109 6.28 -9.78 -25.87
CA GLU A 109 4.98 -10.43 -25.68
C GLU A 109 4.01 -9.62 -24.84
N ARG A 110 4.51 -8.57 -24.16
CA ARG A 110 3.68 -7.74 -23.29
C ARG A 110 3.47 -6.38 -23.91
N SER A 111 2.23 -6.14 -24.29
CA SER A 111 1.80 -4.83 -24.79
C SER A 111 1.12 -3.98 -23.71
N VAL A 112 1.40 -4.26 -22.46
CA VAL A 112 0.78 -3.56 -21.33
C VAL A 112 1.67 -2.40 -20.91
N ALA A 113 1.08 -1.22 -20.79
CA ALA A 113 1.80 -0.06 -20.27
C ALA A 113 2.27 -0.32 -18.84
N PRO A 114 3.49 0.09 -18.49
CA PRO A 114 3.96 -0.07 -17.13
C PRO A 114 3.12 0.75 -16.16
N ILE A 115 3.02 0.27 -14.93
CA ILE A 115 2.39 1.01 -13.85
C ILE A 115 3.42 1.95 -13.26
N ASP A 116 3.11 3.24 -13.24
CA ASP A 116 3.95 4.24 -12.61
C ASP A 116 3.50 4.48 -11.19
N TRP A 117 4.46 4.59 -10.29
CA TRP A 117 4.22 4.77 -8.88
C TRP A 117 4.60 6.17 -8.44
N GLN A 118 3.72 6.80 -7.66
CA GLN A 118 4.01 8.07 -6.99
C GLN A 118 4.04 7.88 -5.48
N ILE A 119 5.01 8.50 -4.88
CA ILE A 119 5.19 8.44 -3.43
C ILE A 119 4.72 9.73 -2.77
#